data_6eb9cd4d59a7b24f36e8c7b174f630c6
#
_entry.id   6eb9cd4d59a7b24f36e8c7b174f630c6
#
_cell.length_a   1.000
_cell.length_b   1.000
_cell.length_c   1.000
_cell.angle_alpha   90.00
_cell.angle_beta   90.00
_cell.angle_gamma   90.00
#
_symmetry.space_group_name_H-M   'P 1'
#
loop_
_entity.id
_entity.type
_entity.pdbx_description
1 polymer ?
#
loop_
_entity_poly.entity_id
_entity_poly.type
_entity_poly.pdbx_seq_one_letter_code
_entity_poly.pdbx_strand_id
1 'polypeptide(L)'
;MGKRKNQLIFGFAGLVLFAANITLGQPPAADEGEVLRASQERFRAVATKLRPSLVRIETVGGTQPATPQPPEKPKPTDPDEEGPPPPPRLQNQFRDAPGSGFVVADGPTTGLVYSADGYIVTSSFNFAREPALITVTLADGRRVAADLIARDQVRKIALLKVDVSGLTPPQWSTVEGLRVGQSTVALGLGFGGNDPSLTVGIISAVNRMHGNAIQTDAKLNPANYGGPLCDLEGRVIGVCVPMAQRAGELAGVELYDSGVGFAVPKHRLDAIVETLLTRGSVYRGWLGFVIDPRSPDAAVILNIAEPSPAHAAGLRPGDKIVRANGQPVLHFGHLVQAIYMIPAGEQVTLEIQRDAAEFSAVATLARSSELGPLPELSEPFDPSTPAPSRPEEAPEEP
;
A
#
# COMPACT_ATOMS: atom_id res chain seq x y z
N MET A 1 58.39 28.90 84.02
CA MET A 1 58.14 27.82 83.13
C MET A 1 56.82 27.14 83.53
N GLY A 2 55.74 27.35 82.85
CA GLY A 2 54.42 26.81 83.19
C GLY A 2 53.42 27.07 82.11
N LYS A 3 53.12 26.10 81.32
CA LYS A 3 52.15 26.16 80.21
C LYS A 3 50.71 26.18 80.76
N ARG A 4 49.94 27.22 80.41
CA ARG A 4 48.50 27.27 80.65
C ARG A 4 47.81 26.54 79.52
N LYS A 5 46.96 25.57 79.84
CA LYS A 5 46.02 24.93 78.91
C LYS A 5 44.72 25.73 78.92
N ASN A 6 44.34 26.29 77.84
CA ASN A 6 43.00 26.84 77.58
C ASN A 6 42.07 25.69 77.12
N GLN A 7 41.03 25.41 77.87
CA GLN A 7 39.90 24.59 77.50
C GLN A 7 38.86 25.47 76.81
N LEU A 8 38.58 25.21 75.50
CA LEU A 8 37.45 25.76 74.80
C LEU A 8 36.24 24.85 75.01
N ILE A 9 35.21 25.41 75.59
CA ILE A 9 33.90 24.79 75.79
C ILE A 9 33.13 25.03 74.45
N PHE A 10 32.87 23.95 73.70
CA PHE A 10 31.97 24.01 72.58
C PHE A 10 30.53 23.72 73.04
N GLY A 11 29.70 24.77 73.02
CA GLY A 11 28.25 24.62 73.17
C GLY A 11 27.60 24.00 71.92
N PHE A 12 27.00 22.83 72.16
CA PHE A 12 26.15 22.21 71.08
C PHE A 12 24.79 22.91 71.10
N ALA A 13 24.55 23.78 70.14
CA ALA A 13 23.21 24.25 69.81
C ALA A 13 22.49 23.17 68.91
N GLY A 14 21.55 22.46 69.54
CA GLY A 14 20.74 21.49 68.81
C GLY A 14 19.81 22.16 67.81
N LEU A 15 20.10 21.98 66.56
CA LEU A 15 19.21 22.36 65.45
C LEU A 15 18.16 21.25 65.29
N VAL A 16 16.95 21.48 65.75
CA VAL A 16 15.80 20.59 65.50
C VAL A 16 15.33 20.86 64.09
N LEU A 17 15.71 20.00 63.14
CA LEU A 17 15.15 19.96 61.78
C LEU A 17 13.74 19.35 61.88
N PHE A 18 12.71 20.18 61.76
CA PHE A 18 11.35 19.75 61.45
C PHE A 18 11.34 19.28 59.99
N ALA A 19 11.47 17.98 59.77
CA ALA A 19 11.18 17.38 58.46
C ALA A 19 9.66 17.44 58.26
N ALA A 20 9.20 18.47 57.53
CA ALA A 20 7.84 18.47 57.00
C ALA A 20 7.77 17.36 55.91
N ASN A 21 7.20 16.21 56.27
CA ASN A 21 6.79 15.23 55.28
C ASN A 21 5.71 15.85 54.41
N ILE A 22 6.13 16.48 53.30
CA ILE A 22 5.23 16.79 52.20
C ILE A 22 4.97 15.43 51.52
N THR A 23 3.94 14.75 51.94
CA THR A 23 3.32 13.66 51.18
C THR A 23 2.80 14.33 49.88
N LEU A 24 3.60 14.29 48.84
CA LEU A 24 3.09 14.49 47.50
C LEU A 24 2.05 13.39 47.30
N GLY A 25 0.79 13.73 47.55
CA GLY A 25 -0.32 12.84 47.22
C GLY A 25 -0.16 12.39 45.79
N GLN A 26 -0.05 11.08 45.57
CA GLN A 26 -0.20 10.54 44.23
C GLN A 26 -1.48 11.13 43.67
N PRO A 27 -1.47 11.67 42.42
CA PRO A 27 -2.69 12.09 41.80
C PRO A 27 -3.68 10.91 41.87
N PRO A 28 -4.93 11.14 42.17
CA PRO A 28 -5.93 10.08 42.26
C PRO A 28 -5.81 9.26 40.95
N ALA A 29 -5.71 7.94 41.09
CA ALA A 29 -5.73 7.05 39.95
C ALA A 29 -7.02 7.41 39.18
N ALA A 30 -6.89 7.86 37.92
CA ALA A 30 -8.03 8.14 37.11
C ALA A 30 -8.95 6.91 37.09
N ASP A 31 -10.23 7.09 37.36
CA ASP A 31 -11.19 6.00 37.31
C ASP A 31 -11.08 5.35 35.90
N GLU A 32 -10.79 4.05 35.86
CA GLU A 32 -10.62 3.32 34.60
C GLU A 32 -11.83 3.53 33.67
N GLY A 33 -13.04 3.65 34.23
CA GLY A 33 -14.24 3.97 33.50
C GLY A 33 -14.24 5.38 32.89
N GLU A 34 -13.60 6.36 33.52
CA GLU A 34 -13.46 7.72 33.03
C GLU A 34 -12.49 7.78 31.85
N VAL A 35 -11.34 7.10 31.95
CA VAL A 35 -10.35 6.99 30.85
C VAL A 35 -11.00 6.35 29.61
N LEU A 36 -11.76 5.28 29.81
CA LEU A 36 -12.43 4.57 28.73
C LEU A 36 -13.50 5.44 28.05
N ARG A 37 -14.31 6.18 28.82
CA ARG A 37 -15.30 7.12 28.28
C ARG A 37 -14.64 8.25 27.49
N ALA A 38 -13.58 8.84 28.03
CA ALA A 38 -12.81 9.89 27.37
C ALA A 38 -12.24 9.40 26.01
N SER A 39 -11.75 8.16 25.95
CA SER A 39 -11.27 7.55 24.70
C SER A 39 -12.41 7.40 23.67
N GLN A 40 -13.58 6.90 24.09
CA GLN A 40 -14.74 6.77 23.20
C GLN A 40 -15.23 8.12 22.68
N GLU A 41 -15.24 9.14 23.54
CA GLU A 41 -15.61 10.51 23.14
C GLU A 41 -14.63 11.08 22.10
N ARG A 42 -13.33 10.83 22.27
CA ARG A 42 -12.31 11.22 21.28
C ARG A 42 -12.56 10.59 19.91
N PHE A 43 -12.84 9.29 19.86
CA PHE A 43 -13.13 8.61 18.60
C PHE A 43 -14.37 9.19 17.90
N ARG A 44 -15.45 9.44 18.65
CA ARG A 44 -16.68 10.08 18.12
C ARG A 44 -16.42 11.50 17.63
N ALA A 45 -15.62 12.27 18.38
CA ALA A 45 -15.27 13.64 18.02
C ALA A 45 -14.49 13.71 16.69
N VAL A 46 -13.58 12.74 16.45
CA VAL A 46 -12.86 12.62 15.18
C VAL A 46 -13.82 12.41 14.02
N ALA A 47 -14.77 11.48 14.14
CA ALA A 47 -15.75 11.21 13.09
C ALA A 47 -16.64 12.46 12.82
N THR A 48 -17.10 13.12 13.87
CA THR A 48 -17.91 14.35 13.75
C THR A 48 -17.13 15.48 13.08
N LYS A 49 -15.87 15.69 13.48
CA LYS A 49 -15.01 16.75 12.93
C LYS A 49 -14.73 16.56 11.45
N LEU A 50 -14.51 15.31 11.02
CA LEU A 50 -14.15 15.01 9.64
C LEU A 50 -15.35 14.78 8.72
N ARG A 51 -16.57 14.61 9.27
CA ARG A 51 -17.77 14.37 8.47
C ARG A 51 -17.98 15.36 7.31
N PRO A 52 -17.76 16.69 7.47
CA PRO A 52 -17.90 17.66 6.38
C PRO A 52 -16.92 17.45 5.22
N SER A 53 -15.78 16.81 5.48
CA SER A 53 -14.73 16.54 4.49
C SER A 53 -14.87 15.18 3.80
N LEU A 54 -15.83 14.34 4.26
CA LEU A 54 -16.04 13.01 3.71
C LEU A 54 -17.15 13.00 2.69
N VAL A 55 -16.93 12.26 1.60
CA VAL A 55 -17.93 12.01 0.57
C VAL A 55 -18.05 10.53 0.30
N ARG A 56 -19.26 10.08 -0.07
CA ARG A 56 -19.52 8.74 -0.56
C ARG A 56 -19.47 8.74 -2.08
N ILE A 57 -18.77 7.77 -2.65
CA ILE A 57 -18.58 7.64 -4.09
C ILE A 57 -19.19 6.32 -4.54
N GLU A 58 -20.04 6.39 -5.55
CA GLU A 58 -20.69 5.27 -6.20
C GLU A 58 -20.35 5.32 -7.69
N THR A 59 -19.92 4.20 -8.28
CA THR A 59 -19.57 4.10 -9.71
C THR A 59 -20.45 3.07 -10.39
N VAL A 60 -20.67 3.27 -11.70
CA VAL A 60 -21.33 2.29 -12.58
C VAL A 60 -20.32 1.87 -13.65
N GLY A 61 -19.93 0.59 -13.67
CA GLY A 61 -18.99 0.02 -14.65
C GLY A 61 -17.51 0.31 -14.36
N GLY A 62 -17.17 0.88 -13.20
CA GLY A 62 -15.78 1.18 -12.81
C GLY A 62 -14.98 -0.04 -12.37
N THR A 63 -15.63 -1.13 -12.02
CA THR A 63 -15.03 -2.39 -11.57
C THR A 63 -15.04 -3.44 -12.67
N GLN A 64 -14.18 -4.46 -12.57
CA GLN A 64 -14.28 -5.61 -13.48
C GLN A 64 -15.47 -6.45 -13.04
N PRO A 65 -16.49 -6.69 -13.90
CA PRO A 65 -17.45 -7.73 -13.62
C PRO A 65 -16.68 -9.04 -13.52
N ALA A 66 -17.01 -9.87 -12.50
CA ALA A 66 -16.59 -11.25 -12.53
C ALA A 66 -17.17 -11.86 -13.79
N THR A 67 -16.34 -12.07 -14.81
CA THR A 67 -16.73 -12.91 -15.92
C THR A 67 -16.71 -14.33 -15.37
N PRO A 68 -17.85 -15.03 -15.26
CA PRO A 68 -17.82 -16.45 -15.00
C PRO A 68 -16.99 -17.04 -16.13
N GLN A 69 -15.82 -17.60 -15.84
CA GLN A 69 -15.17 -18.47 -16.81
C GLN A 69 -16.18 -19.57 -17.09
N PRO A 70 -16.56 -19.80 -18.38
CA PRO A 70 -17.38 -20.95 -18.70
C PRO A 70 -16.69 -22.16 -18.09
N PRO A 71 -17.42 -23.07 -17.43
CA PRO A 71 -16.82 -24.27 -16.91
C PRO A 71 -16.02 -24.91 -18.03
N GLU A 72 -14.74 -25.10 -17.80
CA GLU A 72 -13.85 -25.79 -18.74
C GLU A 72 -14.54 -27.11 -19.06
N LYS A 73 -14.91 -27.29 -20.32
CA LYS A 73 -15.53 -28.56 -20.74
C LYS A 73 -14.54 -29.65 -20.35
N PRO A 74 -14.96 -30.66 -19.58
CA PRO A 74 -14.06 -31.75 -19.23
C PRO A 74 -13.47 -32.27 -20.55
N LYS A 75 -12.15 -32.31 -20.63
CA LYS A 75 -11.47 -32.96 -21.75
C LYS A 75 -12.07 -34.36 -21.87
N PRO A 76 -12.42 -34.85 -23.07
CA PRO A 76 -12.85 -36.19 -23.24
C PRO A 76 -11.76 -37.10 -22.64
N THR A 77 -12.05 -37.75 -21.53
CA THR A 77 -11.22 -38.83 -21.00
C THR A 77 -11.35 -40.00 -21.96
N ASP A 78 -10.22 -40.46 -22.49
CA ASP A 78 -10.14 -41.68 -23.27
C ASP A 78 -10.67 -42.82 -22.39
N PRO A 79 -11.66 -43.63 -22.85
CA PRO A 79 -12.26 -44.66 -22.00
C PRO A 79 -11.31 -45.79 -21.59
N ASP A 80 -10.09 -45.82 -22.07
CA ASP A 80 -9.09 -46.86 -21.84
C ASP A 80 -7.98 -46.49 -20.83
N GLU A 81 -8.02 -45.30 -20.21
CA GLU A 81 -7.08 -44.93 -19.14
C GLU A 81 -7.70 -45.14 -17.74
N GLU A 82 -7.88 -46.38 -17.31
CA GLU A 82 -8.08 -46.72 -15.89
C GLU A 82 -6.74 -46.65 -15.11
N GLY A 83 -6.25 -45.47 -14.83
CA GLY A 83 -5.25 -45.26 -13.78
C GLY A 83 -5.92 -45.18 -12.40
N PRO A 84 -5.21 -45.56 -11.30
CA PRO A 84 -5.78 -45.42 -9.97
C PRO A 84 -6.15 -43.95 -9.72
N PRO A 85 -7.31 -43.70 -9.07
CA PRO A 85 -7.76 -42.34 -8.82
C PRO A 85 -6.63 -41.58 -8.08
N PRO A 86 -6.26 -40.38 -8.52
CA PRO A 86 -5.27 -39.60 -7.82
C PRO A 86 -5.74 -39.37 -6.37
N PRO A 87 -4.81 -39.36 -5.39
CA PRO A 87 -5.19 -39.10 -4.01
C PRO A 87 -5.93 -37.75 -3.97
N PRO A 88 -6.95 -37.63 -3.08
CA PRO A 88 -7.69 -36.38 -2.96
C PRO A 88 -6.67 -35.24 -2.71
N ARG A 89 -6.37 -34.50 -3.76
CA ARG A 89 -5.67 -33.23 -3.58
C ARG A 89 -6.56 -32.45 -2.64
N LEU A 90 -6.01 -31.97 -1.55
CA LEU A 90 -6.57 -30.86 -0.81
C LEU A 90 -6.56 -29.70 -1.81
N GLN A 91 -7.49 -29.74 -2.75
CA GLN A 91 -7.80 -28.63 -3.60
C GLN A 91 -8.12 -27.50 -2.64
N ASN A 92 -7.37 -26.41 -2.75
CA ASN A 92 -7.73 -25.15 -2.15
C ASN A 92 -9.14 -24.85 -2.68
N GLN A 93 -10.16 -25.29 -1.95
CA GLN A 93 -11.59 -25.16 -2.31
C GLN A 93 -12.00 -23.70 -2.55
N PHE A 94 -11.10 -22.78 -2.21
CA PHE A 94 -11.24 -21.34 -2.46
C PHE A 94 -10.66 -20.88 -3.82
N ARG A 95 -9.91 -21.73 -4.53
CA ARG A 95 -9.28 -21.34 -5.80
C ARG A 95 -10.11 -21.74 -7.02
N ASP A 96 -10.97 -22.75 -6.89
CA ASP A 96 -11.75 -23.34 -7.98
C ASP A 96 -13.27 -23.14 -7.81
N ALA A 97 -13.72 -22.37 -6.81
CA ALA A 97 -15.12 -21.97 -6.75
C ALA A 97 -15.42 -21.08 -7.96
N PRO A 98 -16.44 -21.40 -8.79
CA PRO A 98 -16.90 -20.50 -9.86
C PRO A 98 -17.27 -19.17 -9.19
N GLY A 99 -16.47 -18.12 -9.44
CA GLY A 99 -16.64 -16.81 -8.80
C GLY A 99 -15.60 -16.45 -7.74
N SER A 100 -14.53 -17.22 -7.51
CA SER A 100 -13.41 -16.84 -6.63
C SER A 100 -12.49 -15.74 -7.20
N GLY A 101 -12.78 -15.26 -8.41
CA GLY A 101 -12.30 -13.96 -8.83
C GLY A 101 -12.98 -12.91 -7.97
N PHE A 102 -12.21 -12.13 -7.21
CA PHE A 102 -12.70 -11.04 -6.39
C PHE A 102 -13.57 -10.13 -7.26
N VAL A 103 -14.88 -10.16 -7.05
CA VAL A 103 -15.77 -9.13 -7.57
C VAL A 103 -15.50 -7.91 -6.71
N VAL A 104 -14.70 -6.98 -7.23
CA VAL A 104 -14.74 -5.61 -6.77
C VAL A 104 -16.14 -5.11 -7.19
N ALA A 105 -17.09 -5.23 -6.27
CA ALA A 105 -18.43 -4.76 -6.54
C ALA A 105 -18.41 -3.25 -6.78
N ASP A 106 -19.29 -2.74 -7.65
CA ASP A 106 -19.57 -1.31 -7.81
C ASP A 106 -20.20 -0.74 -6.52
N GLY A 107 -19.64 -1.11 -5.37
CA GLY A 107 -20.08 -0.69 -4.06
C GLY A 107 -19.61 0.71 -3.72
N PRO A 108 -20.30 1.37 -2.76
CA PRO A 108 -19.88 2.67 -2.29
C PRO A 108 -18.49 2.60 -1.66
N THR A 109 -17.64 3.54 -2.05
CA THR A 109 -16.33 3.80 -1.44
C THR A 109 -16.30 5.21 -0.87
N THR A 110 -15.23 5.53 -0.17
CA THR A 110 -15.07 6.83 0.47
C THR A 110 -14.19 7.74 -0.35
N GLY A 111 -14.48 9.02 -0.35
CA GLY A 111 -13.59 10.07 -0.84
C GLY A 111 -13.38 11.14 0.22
N LEU A 112 -12.29 11.88 0.06
CA LEU A 112 -11.89 12.98 0.91
C LEU A 112 -11.85 14.26 0.09
N VAL A 113 -12.51 15.30 0.55
CA VAL A 113 -12.44 16.63 -0.07
C VAL A 113 -10.98 17.09 -0.05
N TYR A 114 -10.41 17.32 -1.21
CA TYR A 114 -9.04 17.80 -1.34
C TYR A 114 -8.96 19.32 -1.34
N SER A 115 -9.89 19.99 -2.03
CA SER A 115 -9.95 21.44 -2.12
C SER A 115 -11.39 21.96 -2.12
N ALA A 116 -11.55 23.23 -1.75
CA ALA A 116 -12.88 23.86 -1.60
C ALA A 116 -13.59 24.07 -2.95
N ASP A 117 -12.88 24.05 -4.06
CA ASP A 117 -13.40 24.21 -5.41
C ASP A 117 -13.90 22.90 -6.06
N GLY A 118 -13.92 21.79 -5.31
CA GLY A 118 -14.56 20.56 -5.75
C GLY A 118 -13.62 19.44 -6.17
N TYR A 119 -12.33 19.53 -5.93
CA TYR A 119 -11.45 18.36 -6.07
C TYR A 119 -11.62 17.40 -4.90
N ILE A 120 -11.74 16.11 -5.24
CA ILE A 120 -11.91 15.01 -4.29
C ILE A 120 -10.85 13.95 -4.60
N VAL A 121 -10.13 13.52 -3.57
CA VAL A 121 -9.22 12.38 -3.66
C VAL A 121 -9.90 11.14 -3.13
N THR A 122 -9.64 10.02 -3.79
CA THR A 122 -10.15 8.71 -3.37
C THR A 122 -9.16 7.62 -3.78
N SER A 123 -9.47 6.38 -3.44
CA SER A 123 -8.71 5.23 -3.93
C SER A 123 -9.08 4.93 -5.39
N SER A 124 -8.09 4.48 -6.19
CA SER A 124 -8.35 3.96 -7.53
C SER A 124 -9.02 2.57 -7.54
N PHE A 125 -9.45 2.06 -6.39
CA PHE A 125 -10.05 0.74 -6.24
C PHE A 125 -11.28 0.54 -7.14
N ASN A 126 -12.21 1.50 -7.14
CA ASN A 126 -13.42 1.45 -7.97
C ASN A 126 -13.22 2.03 -9.39
N PHE A 127 -11.97 2.25 -9.79
CA PHE A 127 -11.60 2.84 -11.08
C PHE A 127 -10.64 1.92 -11.87
N ALA A 128 -10.83 0.60 -11.77
CA ALA A 128 -10.08 -0.37 -12.55
C ALA A 128 -10.35 -0.19 -14.05
N ARG A 129 -11.60 0.18 -14.41
CA ARG A 129 -12.03 0.62 -15.73
C ARG A 129 -12.52 2.06 -15.66
N GLU A 130 -12.81 2.65 -16.81
CA GLU A 130 -13.49 3.93 -16.90
C GLU A 130 -14.97 3.74 -16.57
N PRO A 131 -15.50 4.33 -15.48
CA PRO A 131 -16.91 4.20 -15.14
C PRO A 131 -17.77 5.00 -16.12
N ALA A 132 -18.95 4.48 -16.43
CA ALA A 132 -19.95 5.20 -17.22
C ALA A 132 -20.56 6.37 -16.42
N LEU A 133 -20.61 6.28 -15.09
CA LEU A 133 -21.14 7.30 -14.20
C LEU A 133 -20.42 7.23 -12.86
N ILE A 134 -20.10 8.41 -12.34
CA ILE A 134 -19.61 8.59 -10.96
C ILE A 134 -20.58 9.50 -10.23
N THR A 135 -21.15 9.02 -9.13
CA THR A 135 -22.03 9.81 -8.26
C THR A 135 -21.31 10.03 -6.93
N VAL A 136 -21.23 11.30 -6.53
CA VAL A 136 -20.68 11.71 -5.24
C VAL A 136 -21.83 12.20 -4.35
N THR A 137 -21.96 11.60 -3.16
CA THR A 137 -22.87 12.09 -2.12
C THR A 137 -22.08 12.92 -1.13
N LEU A 138 -22.37 14.22 -1.06
CA LEU A 138 -21.72 15.18 -0.18
C LEU A 138 -22.17 15.03 1.28
N ALA A 139 -21.49 15.73 2.19
CA ALA A 139 -21.81 15.71 3.62
C ALA A 139 -23.22 16.20 3.95
N ASP A 140 -23.76 17.12 3.16
CA ASP A 140 -25.11 17.65 3.28
C ASP A 140 -26.21 16.77 2.65
N GLY A 141 -25.83 15.62 2.08
CA GLY A 141 -26.73 14.67 1.45
C GLY A 141 -26.99 14.92 -0.05
N ARG A 142 -26.51 16.03 -0.63
CA ARG A 142 -26.62 16.26 -2.08
C ARG A 142 -25.87 15.21 -2.86
N ARG A 143 -26.48 14.72 -3.93
CA ARG A 143 -25.88 13.80 -4.88
C ARG A 143 -25.53 14.56 -6.15
N VAL A 144 -24.27 14.52 -6.54
CA VAL A 144 -23.75 15.23 -7.71
C VAL A 144 -22.96 14.29 -8.59
N ALA A 145 -22.95 14.54 -9.90
CA ALA A 145 -22.07 13.84 -10.81
C ALA A 145 -20.64 14.32 -10.61
N ALA A 146 -19.68 13.44 -10.85
CA ALA A 146 -18.26 13.76 -10.80
C ALA A 146 -17.55 13.26 -12.05
N ASP A 147 -16.52 13.99 -12.46
CA ASP A 147 -15.61 13.59 -13.52
C ASP A 147 -14.38 12.93 -12.91
N LEU A 148 -13.92 11.82 -13.51
CA LEU A 148 -12.62 11.24 -13.21
C LEU A 148 -11.56 12.06 -13.97
N ILE A 149 -10.80 12.86 -13.25
CA ILE A 149 -9.74 13.69 -13.84
C ILE A 149 -8.57 12.80 -14.25
N ALA A 150 -8.05 12.01 -13.32
CA ALA A 150 -6.95 11.09 -13.56
C ALA A 150 -6.78 10.11 -12.39
N ARG A 151 -5.96 9.07 -12.59
CA ARG A 151 -5.66 8.06 -11.56
C ARG A 151 -4.18 7.70 -11.53
N ASP A 152 -3.64 7.51 -10.35
CA ASP A 152 -2.33 6.92 -10.10
C ASP A 152 -2.50 5.44 -9.80
N GLN A 153 -2.19 4.58 -10.76
CA GLN A 153 -2.28 3.13 -10.61
C GLN A 153 -1.17 2.56 -9.72
N VAL A 154 -0.08 3.30 -9.54
CA VAL A 154 1.06 2.89 -8.70
C VAL A 154 0.70 3.05 -7.23
N ARG A 155 0.20 4.24 -6.85
CA ARG A 155 -0.10 4.60 -5.47
C ARG A 155 -1.57 4.44 -5.10
N LYS A 156 -2.38 3.92 -6.06
CA LYS A 156 -3.80 3.59 -5.88
C LYS A 156 -4.68 4.79 -5.50
N ILE A 157 -4.35 5.98 -6.02
CA ILE A 157 -5.11 7.23 -5.84
C ILE A 157 -5.87 7.56 -7.13
N ALA A 158 -7.09 8.08 -6.99
CA ALA A 158 -7.85 8.72 -8.07
C ALA A 158 -8.24 10.13 -7.65
N LEU A 159 -8.25 11.03 -8.63
CA LEU A 159 -8.67 12.43 -8.48
C LEU A 159 -9.97 12.64 -9.24
N LEU A 160 -10.99 13.10 -8.52
CA LEU A 160 -12.29 13.44 -9.06
C LEU A 160 -12.50 14.94 -9.01
N LYS A 161 -13.42 15.45 -9.86
CA LYS A 161 -13.91 16.83 -9.83
C LYS A 161 -15.43 16.83 -9.83
N VAL A 162 -16.00 17.60 -8.91
CA VAL A 162 -17.43 17.93 -8.88
C VAL A 162 -17.63 19.42 -9.17
N ASP A 163 -18.73 19.77 -9.81
CA ASP A 163 -19.08 21.17 -10.06
C ASP A 163 -19.82 21.75 -8.83
N VAL A 164 -19.08 21.78 -7.72
CA VAL A 164 -19.55 22.35 -6.44
C VAL A 164 -18.39 23.07 -5.79
N SER A 165 -18.63 24.29 -5.33
CA SER A 165 -17.70 25.09 -4.55
C SER A 165 -18.09 25.20 -3.09
N GLY A 166 -17.17 25.66 -2.25
CA GLY A 166 -17.41 25.83 -0.81
C GLY A 166 -17.36 24.52 -0.02
N LEU A 167 -16.75 23.47 -0.59
CA LEU A 167 -16.48 22.23 0.14
C LEU A 167 -15.45 22.47 1.25
N THR A 168 -15.48 21.62 2.28
CA THR A 168 -14.60 21.75 3.46
C THR A 168 -13.46 20.72 3.40
N PRO A 169 -12.24 21.12 3.02
CA PRO A 169 -11.07 20.25 3.12
C PRO A 169 -10.72 19.97 4.59
N PRO A 170 -10.15 18.80 4.92
CA PRO A 170 -9.76 18.48 6.28
C PRO A 170 -8.48 19.21 6.69
N GLN A 171 -8.25 19.26 8.00
CA GLN A 171 -6.93 19.60 8.53
C GLN A 171 -6.00 18.41 8.39
N TRP A 172 -4.75 18.66 7.95
CA TRP A 172 -3.75 17.62 7.78
C TRP A 172 -2.73 17.61 8.92
N SER A 173 -2.23 16.42 9.25
CA SER A 173 -1.09 16.23 10.15
C SER A 173 0.22 16.34 9.36
N THR A 174 1.28 16.79 10.03
CA THR A 174 2.64 16.77 9.46
C THR A 174 3.29 15.40 9.69
N VAL A 175 4.09 14.92 8.75
CA VAL A 175 4.72 13.60 8.83
C VAL A 175 5.82 13.55 9.89
N GLU A 176 6.50 14.67 10.10
CA GLU A 176 7.61 14.82 11.07
C GLU A 176 7.17 14.55 12.53
N GLY A 177 5.89 14.82 12.82
CA GLY A 177 5.29 14.59 14.14
C GLY A 177 4.84 13.15 14.40
N LEU A 178 4.78 12.30 13.36
CA LEU A 178 4.24 10.95 13.48
C LEU A 178 5.23 10.00 14.18
N ARG A 179 4.68 9.12 15.01
CA ARG A 179 5.45 8.11 15.75
C ARG A 179 4.77 6.75 15.65
N VAL A 180 5.57 5.69 15.54
CA VAL A 180 5.09 4.31 15.67
C VAL A 180 4.47 4.14 17.04
N GLY A 181 3.33 3.43 17.12
CA GLY A 181 2.52 3.27 18.32
C GLY A 181 1.51 4.40 18.56
N GLN A 182 1.54 5.50 17.81
CA GLN A 182 0.53 6.56 17.88
C GLN A 182 -0.82 6.04 17.45
N SER A 183 -1.87 6.31 18.26
CA SER A 183 -3.25 5.92 17.93
C SER A 183 -3.73 6.57 16.65
N THR A 184 -4.47 5.80 15.86
CA THR A 184 -5.08 6.24 14.59
C THR A 184 -6.54 5.82 14.51
N VAL A 185 -7.29 6.57 13.70
CA VAL A 185 -8.69 6.29 13.36
C VAL A 185 -8.80 6.31 11.84
N ALA A 186 -9.33 5.25 11.26
CA ALA A 186 -9.71 5.23 9.84
C ALA A 186 -11.22 5.37 9.73
N LEU A 187 -11.66 6.23 8.80
CA LEU A 187 -13.09 6.50 8.55
C LEU A 187 -13.49 6.04 7.15
N GLY A 188 -14.75 5.59 7.02
CA GLY A 188 -15.31 5.18 5.74
C GLY A 188 -16.81 5.40 5.65
N LEU A 189 -17.30 5.73 4.45
CA LEU A 189 -18.72 5.91 4.13
C LEU A 189 -19.28 4.75 3.27
N GLY A 190 -18.69 3.57 3.41
CA GLY A 190 -19.21 2.36 2.79
C GLY A 190 -20.57 1.93 3.35
N PHE A 191 -21.13 0.85 2.81
CA PHE A 191 -22.37 0.23 3.29
C PHE A 191 -23.63 1.11 3.28
N GLY A 192 -23.64 2.22 2.52
CA GLY A 192 -24.84 3.02 2.27
C GLY A 192 -25.31 3.92 3.40
N GLY A 193 -24.63 3.98 4.54
CA GLY A 193 -24.94 4.90 5.64
C GLY A 193 -24.50 6.34 5.37
N ASN A 194 -25.11 7.30 6.06
CA ASN A 194 -24.66 8.69 6.06
C ASN A 194 -23.61 8.97 7.13
N ASP A 195 -23.57 8.17 8.18
CA ASP A 195 -22.56 8.25 9.23
C ASP A 195 -21.33 7.41 8.86
N PRO A 196 -20.14 7.93 9.09
CA PRO A 196 -18.92 7.19 8.78
C PRO A 196 -18.74 6.00 9.73
N SER A 197 -18.43 4.83 9.18
CA SER A 197 -17.86 3.74 9.95
C SER A 197 -16.45 4.12 10.42
N LEU A 198 -16.06 3.58 11.58
CA LEU A 198 -14.82 3.94 12.25
C LEU A 198 -14.09 2.68 12.65
N THR A 199 -12.79 2.60 12.34
CA THR A 199 -11.89 1.59 12.86
C THR A 199 -10.70 2.25 13.55
N VAL A 200 -10.24 1.65 14.66
CA VAL A 200 -9.14 2.17 15.49
C VAL A 200 -7.94 1.27 15.37
N GLY A 201 -6.78 1.85 15.37
CA GLY A 201 -5.50 1.17 15.36
C GLY A 201 -4.37 2.10 15.77
N ILE A 202 -3.15 1.74 15.38
CA ILE A 202 -1.94 2.54 15.61
C ILE A 202 -1.17 2.74 14.30
N ILE A 203 -0.23 3.66 14.29
CA ILE A 203 0.82 3.73 13.28
C ILE A 203 1.78 2.55 13.52
N SER A 204 1.79 1.58 12.62
CA SER A 204 2.70 0.43 12.68
C SER A 204 4.07 0.75 12.07
N ALA A 205 4.11 1.65 11.08
CA ALA A 205 5.36 2.18 10.49
C ALA A 205 5.10 3.49 9.74
N VAL A 206 6.06 4.40 9.77
CA VAL A 206 5.94 5.73 9.15
C VAL A 206 6.59 5.83 7.77
N ASN A 207 7.41 4.87 7.38
CA ASN A 207 8.18 4.92 6.14
C ASN A 207 8.14 3.55 5.43
N ARG A 208 7.04 3.25 4.76
CA ARG A 208 6.88 2.06 3.93
C ARG A 208 6.94 2.43 2.45
N MET A 209 7.30 1.44 1.62
CA MET A 209 7.34 1.62 0.15
C MET A 209 8.14 2.87 -0.26
N HIS A 210 9.36 3.02 0.28
CA HIS A 210 10.25 4.18 0.05
C HIS A 210 9.60 5.54 0.38
N GLY A 211 8.89 5.60 1.51
CA GLY A 211 8.23 6.82 1.98
C GLY A 211 6.90 7.15 1.29
N ASN A 212 6.38 6.24 0.46
CA ASN A 212 5.09 6.45 -0.20
C ASN A 212 3.89 6.07 0.67
N ALA A 213 4.10 5.32 1.76
CA ALA A 213 3.01 4.85 2.60
C ALA A 213 3.35 4.88 4.10
N ILE A 214 2.33 5.14 4.89
CA ILE A 214 2.26 4.89 6.33
C ILE A 214 1.50 3.59 6.51
N GLN A 215 2.00 2.71 7.38
CA GLN A 215 1.33 1.47 7.74
C GLN A 215 0.55 1.64 9.04
N THR A 216 -0.66 1.10 9.09
CA THR A 216 -1.52 1.02 10.29
C THR A 216 -2.04 -0.40 10.46
N ASP A 217 -2.36 -0.77 11.70
CA ASP A 217 -3.09 -2.00 12.02
C ASP A 217 -4.61 -1.77 12.15
N ALA A 218 -5.07 -0.53 11.97
CA ALA A 218 -6.51 -0.26 11.82
C ALA A 218 -7.06 -1.15 10.70
N LYS A 219 -8.19 -1.80 10.97
CA LYS A 219 -8.84 -2.67 9.99
C LYS A 219 -9.32 -1.87 8.80
N LEU A 220 -8.74 -2.14 7.64
CA LEU A 220 -9.08 -1.49 6.38
C LEU A 220 -9.71 -2.49 5.42
N ASN A 221 -10.74 -2.03 4.72
CA ASN A 221 -11.45 -2.78 3.68
C ASN A 221 -11.98 -1.78 2.63
N PRO A 222 -12.66 -2.23 1.56
CA PRO A 222 -13.17 -1.32 0.51
C PRO A 222 -13.99 -0.13 1.01
N ALA A 223 -14.69 -0.26 2.14
CA ALA A 223 -15.46 0.85 2.69
C ALA A 223 -14.61 2.03 3.20
N ASN A 224 -13.36 1.76 3.63
CA ASN A 224 -12.42 2.79 4.10
C ASN A 224 -11.49 3.28 2.98
N TYR A 225 -11.36 2.56 1.86
CA TYR A 225 -10.46 2.99 0.78
C TYR A 225 -10.90 4.32 0.19
N GLY A 226 -9.93 5.24 0.06
CA GLY A 226 -10.16 6.63 -0.29
C GLY A 226 -10.52 7.53 0.89
N GLY A 227 -10.87 6.95 2.03
CA GLY A 227 -11.13 7.67 3.28
C GLY A 227 -9.85 8.02 4.04
N PRO A 228 -9.95 8.88 5.08
CA PRO A 228 -8.81 9.33 5.85
C PRO A 228 -8.36 8.30 6.90
N LEU A 229 -7.05 8.17 7.07
CA LEU A 229 -6.42 7.77 8.31
C LEU A 229 -6.08 9.04 9.08
N CYS A 230 -6.48 9.17 10.35
CA CYS A 230 -6.32 10.38 11.12
C CYS A 230 -5.82 10.11 12.56
N ASP A 231 -5.31 11.17 13.19
CA ASP A 231 -4.97 11.18 14.61
C ASP A 231 -6.20 11.44 15.50
N LEU A 232 -6.01 11.38 16.82
CA LEU A 232 -7.10 11.60 17.79
C LEU A 232 -7.56 13.06 17.91
N GLU A 233 -6.84 14.00 17.28
CA GLU A 233 -7.24 15.40 17.12
C GLU A 233 -8.07 15.62 15.85
N GLY A 234 -8.29 14.57 15.04
CA GLY A 234 -9.00 14.62 13.77
C GLY A 234 -8.22 15.36 12.68
N ARG A 235 -6.90 15.30 12.72
CA ARG A 235 -6.04 15.72 11.60
C ARG A 235 -5.74 14.51 10.73
N VAL A 236 -5.87 14.67 9.43
CA VAL A 236 -5.64 13.58 8.48
C VAL A 236 -4.15 13.29 8.34
N ILE A 237 -3.75 12.07 8.59
CA ILE A 237 -2.39 11.54 8.41
C ILE A 237 -2.16 11.16 6.96
N GLY A 238 -3.15 10.52 6.33
CA GLY A 238 -3.07 10.06 4.95
C GLY A 238 -4.40 9.53 4.43
N VAL A 239 -4.44 9.16 3.15
CA VAL A 239 -5.59 8.55 2.48
C VAL A 239 -5.39 7.05 2.41
N CYS A 240 -6.35 6.28 2.93
CA CYS A 240 -6.32 4.82 2.94
C CYS A 240 -6.41 4.24 1.53
N VAL A 241 -5.54 3.29 1.20
CA VAL A 241 -5.44 2.70 -0.14
C VAL A 241 -5.15 1.20 -0.10
N PRO A 242 -5.61 0.42 -1.09
CA PRO A 242 -5.38 -1.02 -1.19
C PRO A 242 -3.98 -1.32 -1.77
N MET A 243 -2.92 -0.91 -1.10
CA MET A 243 -1.58 -1.29 -1.47
C MET A 243 -1.29 -2.72 -1.01
N ALA A 244 -0.75 -3.56 -1.90
CA ALA A 244 -0.28 -4.89 -1.58
C ALA A 244 1.24 -4.87 -1.35
N GLN A 245 1.74 -5.80 -0.54
CA GLN A 245 3.19 -6.00 -0.39
C GLN A 245 3.82 -6.60 -1.66
N ARG A 246 3.02 -7.34 -2.45
CA ARG A 246 3.44 -7.90 -3.73
C ARG A 246 3.17 -6.92 -4.86
N ALA A 247 4.14 -6.79 -5.73
CA ALA A 247 4.06 -5.92 -6.89
C ALA A 247 2.88 -6.31 -7.79
N GLY A 248 2.04 -5.35 -8.08
CA GLY A 248 1.04 -5.44 -9.14
C GLY A 248 -0.33 -5.89 -8.74
N GLU A 249 -0.52 -6.36 -7.53
CA GLU A 249 -1.82 -6.78 -7.05
C GLU A 249 -2.49 -5.63 -6.28
N LEU A 250 -3.79 -5.53 -6.37
CA LEU A 250 -4.58 -4.88 -5.34
C LEU A 250 -4.40 -5.71 -4.07
N ALA A 251 -4.40 -5.05 -2.90
CA ALA A 251 -4.57 -5.77 -1.66
C ALA A 251 -5.81 -6.65 -1.80
N GLY A 252 -5.60 -7.94 -1.92
CA GLY A 252 -6.68 -8.91 -2.04
C GLY A 252 -7.43 -9.05 -0.72
N VAL A 253 -8.45 -9.92 -0.72
CA VAL A 253 -9.28 -10.22 0.47
C VAL A 253 -8.46 -10.64 1.65
N GLU A 254 -7.36 -11.33 1.40
CA GLU A 254 -6.45 -11.82 2.43
C GLU A 254 -5.85 -10.69 3.29
N LEU A 255 -5.84 -9.45 2.77
CA LEU A 255 -5.39 -8.27 3.51
C LEU A 255 -6.53 -7.46 4.12
N TYR A 256 -7.80 -7.78 3.80
CA TYR A 256 -8.91 -7.09 4.45
C TYR A 256 -8.95 -7.46 5.93
N ASP A 257 -9.05 -6.43 6.76
CA ASP A 257 -9.09 -6.58 8.22
C ASP A 257 -7.93 -7.40 8.83
N SER A 258 -6.83 -7.60 8.07
CA SER A 258 -5.66 -8.39 8.49
C SER A 258 -4.77 -7.70 9.53
N GLY A 259 -5.01 -6.41 9.82
CA GLY A 259 -4.09 -5.59 10.61
C GLY A 259 -2.87 -5.09 9.79
N VAL A 260 -2.95 -5.14 8.47
CA VAL A 260 -1.96 -4.57 7.54
C VAL A 260 -2.68 -3.63 6.59
N GLY A 261 -2.70 -2.36 6.94
CA GLY A 261 -3.30 -1.30 6.15
C GLY A 261 -2.28 -0.24 5.76
N PHE A 262 -2.54 0.47 4.66
CA PHE A 262 -1.67 1.53 4.16
C PHE A 262 -2.43 2.81 3.87
N ALA A 263 -1.78 3.95 4.14
CA ALA A 263 -2.28 5.27 3.80
C ALA A 263 -1.20 6.10 3.11
N VAL A 264 -1.57 6.84 2.06
CA VAL A 264 -0.70 7.77 1.35
C VAL A 264 -0.63 9.08 2.14
N PRO A 265 0.55 9.50 2.65
CA PRO A 265 0.67 10.71 3.45
C PRO A 265 0.54 11.98 2.61
N LYS A 266 0.19 13.10 3.27
CA LYS A 266 -0.13 14.40 2.63
C LYS A 266 0.93 14.87 1.61
N HIS A 267 2.20 14.89 1.99
CA HIS A 267 3.27 15.37 1.12
C HIS A 267 3.42 14.55 -0.18
N ARG A 268 3.13 13.24 -0.12
CA ARG A 268 3.08 12.39 -1.30
C ARG A 268 1.80 12.60 -2.09
N LEU A 269 0.68 12.77 -1.39
CA LEU A 269 -0.61 13.04 -2.02
C LEU A 269 -0.57 14.33 -2.84
N ASP A 270 0.05 15.40 -2.34
CA ASP A 270 0.18 16.66 -3.06
C ASP A 270 0.97 16.50 -4.37
N ALA A 271 2.11 15.81 -4.32
CA ALA A 271 2.91 15.53 -5.51
C ALA A 271 2.16 14.62 -6.51
N ILE A 272 1.34 13.69 -6.01
CA ILE A 272 0.47 12.87 -6.86
C ILE A 272 -0.58 13.75 -7.53
N VAL A 273 -1.32 14.55 -6.79
CA VAL A 273 -2.39 15.41 -7.32
C VAL A 273 -1.82 16.39 -8.34
N GLU A 274 -0.69 17.03 -8.08
CA GLU A 274 0.02 17.90 -9.03
C GLU A 274 0.33 17.13 -10.33
N THR A 275 0.86 15.90 -10.22
CA THR A 275 1.16 15.06 -11.39
C THR A 275 -0.10 14.71 -12.16
N LEU A 276 -1.19 14.33 -11.47
CA LEU A 276 -2.46 13.98 -12.09
C LEU A 276 -3.09 15.17 -12.83
N LEU A 277 -2.96 16.39 -12.30
CA LEU A 277 -3.47 17.59 -12.92
C LEU A 277 -2.64 18.05 -14.14
N THR A 278 -1.32 17.84 -14.10
CA THR A 278 -0.41 18.36 -15.14
C THR A 278 -0.09 17.36 -16.25
N ARG A 279 0.00 16.07 -15.91
CA ARG A 279 0.43 14.98 -16.80
C ARG A 279 -0.66 13.94 -17.07
N GLY A 280 -1.78 14.00 -16.35
CA GLY A 280 -2.84 13.00 -16.44
C GLY A 280 -2.51 11.73 -15.66
N SER A 281 -3.12 10.61 -16.05
CA SER A 281 -3.02 9.35 -15.33
C SER A 281 -1.62 8.76 -15.32
N VAL A 282 -1.21 8.25 -14.16
CA VAL A 282 0.07 7.58 -13.93
C VAL A 282 -0.13 6.07 -14.00
N TYR A 283 0.63 5.42 -14.87
CA TYR A 283 0.58 3.98 -15.07
C TYR A 283 1.79 3.31 -14.47
N ARG A 284 1.64 2.03 -14.12
CA ARG A 284 2.77 1.25 -13.58
C ARG A 284 3.79 0.96 -14.67
N GLY A 285 5.07 1.13 -14.31
CA GLY A 285 6.17 0.78 -15.18
C GLY A 285 6.30 -0.74 -15.38
N TRP A 286 6.73 -1.14 -16.57
CA TRP A 286 6.98 -2.50 -16.97
C TRP A 286 8.32 -2.58 -17.72
N LEU A 287 9.13 -3.59 -17.40
CA LEU A 287 10.44 -3.82 -17.99
C LEU A 287 10.44 -4.90 -19.08
N GLY A 288 9.56 -5.89 -18.96
CA GLY A 288 9.39 -6.93 -19.98
C GLY A 288 10.30 -8.13 -19.82
N PHE A 289 10.66 -8.49 -18.60
CA PHE A 289 11.36 -9.75 -18.33
C PHE A 289 10.62 -10.59 -17.28
N VAL A 290 10.91 -11.87 -17.29
CA VAL A 290 10.47 -12.85 -16.29
C VAL A 290 11.70 -13.31 -15.52
N ILE A 291 11.62 -13.37 -14.19
CA ILE A 291 12.70 -13.86 -13.32
C ILE A 291 12.52 -15.37 -13.10
N ASP A 292 13.62 -16.08 -13.12
CA ASP A 292 13.68 -17.53 -12.91
C ASP A 292 13.27 -17.89 -11.47
N PRO A 293 12.11 -18.56 -11.26
CA PRO A 293 11.65 -18.95 -9.94
C PRO A 293 12.50 -20.06 -9.31
N ARG A 294 13.36 -20.74 -10.08
CA ARG A 294 14.29 -21.76 -9.61
C ARG A 294 15.54 -21.18 -8.93
N SER A 295 15.72 -19.87 -9.03
CA SER A 295 16.83 -19.13 -8.41
C SER A 295 16.32 -18.26 -7.25
N PRO A 296 15.90 -18.86 -6.11
CA PRO A 296 15.26 -18.12 -5.01
C PRO A 296 16.20 -17.07 -4.39
N ASP A 297 17.51 -17.34 -4.40
CA ASP A 297 18.54 -16.51 -3.80
C ASP A 297 19.22 -15.56 -4.80
N ALA A 298 18.62 -15.35 -5.98
CA ALA A 298 19.11 -14.42 -6.99
C ALA A 298 17.96 -13.92 -7.87
N ALA A 299 18.15 -12.76 -8.50
CA ALA A 299 17.22 -12.25 -9.51
C ALA A 299 17.83 -12.53 -10.90
N VAL A 300 17.67 -13.75 -11.40
CA VAL A 300 18.16 -14.18 -12.72
C VAL A 300 17.04 -14.05 -13.75
N ILE A 301 17.31 -13.43 -14.88
CA ILE A 301 16.36 -13.29 -15.97
C ILE A 301 16.17 -14.63 -16.67
N LEU A 302 14.94 -15.15 -16.67
CA LEU A 302 14.57 -16.38 -17.37
C LEU A 302 14.24 -16.09 -18.83
N ASN A 303 13.43 -15.05 -19.09
CA ASN A 303 12.99 -14.71 -20.44
C ASN A 303 12.74 -13.20 -20.55
N ILE A 304 12.80 -12.66 -21.78
CA ILE A 304 12.58 -11.26 -22.11
C ILE A 304 11.55 -11.18 -23.22
N ALA A 305 10.53 -10.34 -23.02
CA ALA A 305 9.55 -10.03 -24.07
C ALA A 305 10.19 -9.14 -25.15
N GLU A 306 9.87 -9.41 -26.40
CA GLU A 306 10.31 -8.61 -27.53
C GLU A 306 9.11 -8.10 -28.33
N PRO A 307 8.95 -6.76 -28.51
CA PRO A 307 9.81 -5.69 -27.99
C PRO A 307 9.55 -5.38 -26.51
N SER A 308 10.60 -4.96 -25.76
CA SER A 308 10.45 -4.50 -24.38
C SER A 308 11.56 -3.53 -23.97
N PRO A 309 11.39 -2.74 -22.89
CA PRO A 309 12.47 -1.94 -22.32
C PRO A 309 13.72 -2.74 -21.93
N ALA A 310 13.56 -3.94 -21.40
CA ALA A 310 14.66 -4.82 -21.05
C ALA A 310 15.44 -5.25 -22.31
N HIS A 311 14.73 -5.64 -23.40
CA HIS A 311 15.35 -5.96 -24.68
C HIS A 311 16.09 -4.75 -25.25
N ALA A 312 15.46 -3.56 -25.26
CA ALA A 312 16.08 -2.33 -25.76
C ALA A 312 17.32 -1.91 -24.94
N ALA A 313 17.36 -2.25 -23.64
CA ALA A 313 18.51 -2.03 -22.78
C ALA A 313 19.62 -3.09 -22.92
N GLY A 314 19.46 -4.07 -23.82
CA GLY A 314 20.46 -5.12 -24.08
C GLY A 314 20.54 -6.22 -23.03
N LEU A 315 19.51 -6.37 -22.20
CA LEU A 315 19.40 -7.47 -21.26
C LEU A 315 19.14 -8.79 -22.00
N ARG A 316 19.54 -9.90 -21.40
CA ARG A 316 19.42 -11.26 -21.99
C ARG A 316 18.96 -12.27 -20.94
N PRO A 317 18.34 -13.38 -21.34
CA PRO A 317 18.17 -14.52 -20.46
C PRO A 317 19.52 -14.98 -19.87
N GLY A 318 19.52 -15.34 -18.59
CA GLY A 318 20.72 -15.69 -17.83
C GLY A 318 21.40 -14.52 -17.11
N ASP A 319 21.07 -13.27 -17.43
CA ASP A 319 21.57 -12.11 -16.69
C ASP A 319 21.11 -12.15 -15.23
N LYS A 320 22.03 -11.89 -14.31
CA LYS A 320 21.74 -11.74 -12.89
C LYS A 320 21.71 -10.26 -12.53
N ILE A 321 20.56 -9.78 -12.03
CA ILE A 321 20.43 -8.40 -11.55
C ILE A 321 20.99 -8.34 -10.13
N VAL A 322 22.05 -7.56 -9.93
CA VAL A 322 22.75 -7.43 -8.63
C VAL A 322 22.40 -6.15 -7.90
N ARG A 323 21.99 -5.08 -8.63
CA ARG A 323 21.47 -3.84 -8.05
C ARG A 323 20.40 -3.24 -8.95
N ALA A 324 19.48 -2.50 -8.34
CA ALA A 324 18.48 -1.68 -9.04
C ALA A 324 18.40 -0.31 -8.37
N ASN A 325 18.61 0.78 -9.13
CA ASN A 325 18.70 2.15 -8.63
C ASN A 325 19.65 2.28 -7.42
N GLY A 326 20.81 1.63 -7.48
CA GLY A 326 21.80 1.61 -6.40
C GLY A 326 21.45 0.73 -5.20
N GLN A 327 20.26 0.14 -5.13
CA GLN A 327 19.86 -0.77 -4.06
C GLN A 327 20.29 -2.21 -4.38
N PRO A 328 20.91 -2.95 -3.44
CA PRO A 328 21.33 -4.32 -3.68
C PRO A 328 20.12 -5.23 -3.90
N VAL A 329 20.22 -6.11 -4.88
CA VAL A 329 19.23 -7.12 -5.25
C VAL A 329 19.81 -8.49 -4.93
N LEU A 330 19.41 -9.08 -3.79
CA LEU A 330 19.87 -10.41 -3.39
C LEU A 330 18.93 -11.51 -3.90
N HIS A 331 17.64 -11.19 -4.09
CA HIS A 331 16.62 -12.11 -4.60
C HIS A 331 15.50 -11.33 -5.29
N PHE A 332 14.58 -12.04 -5.94
CA PHE A 332 13.44 -11.44 -6.67
C PHE A 332 12.66 -10.41 -5.86
N GLY A 333 12.39 -10.67 -4.58
CA GLY A 333 11.65 -9.72 -3.73
C GLY A 333 12.34 -8.36 -3.59
N HIS A 334 13.68 -8.30 -3.52
CA HIS A 334 14.42 -7.04 -3.50
C HIS A 334 14.32 -6.28 -4.83
N LEU A 335 14.39 -7.00 -5.96
CA LEU A 335 14.18 -6.40 -7.27
C LEU A 335 12.79 -5.77 -7.38
N VAL A 336 11.76 -6.54 -7.03
CA VAL A 336 10.39 -6.05 -7.01
C VAL A 336 10.27 -4.80 -6.15
N GLN A 337 10.81 -4.83 -4.94
CA GLN A 337 10.76 -3.69 -4.02
C GLN A 337 11.43 -2.43 -4.62
N ALA A 338 12.55 -2.60 -5.33
CA ALA A 338 13.30 -1.50 -5.91
C ALA A 338 12.61 -0.85 -7.13
N ILE A 339 11.82 -1.61 -7.90
CA ILE A 339 11.21 -1.12 -9.15
C ILE A 339 9.70 -0.91 -9.07
N TYR A 340 9.01 -1.49 -8.10
CA TYR A 340 7.54 -1.53 -8.01
C TYR A 340 6.85 -0.17 -8.05
N MET A 341 7.46 0.84 -7.41
CA MET A 341 6.87 2.17 -7.30
C MET A 341 7.32 3.13 -8.41
N ILE A 342 8.03 2.63 -9.41
CA ILE A 342 8.51 3.46 -10.53
C ILE A 342 7.41 3.49 -11.61
N PRO A 343 6.92 4.70 -11.99
CA PRO A 343 5.93 4.85 -13.05
C PRO A 343 6.48 4.49 -14.43
N ALA A 344 5.56 4.20 -15.37
CA ALA A 344 5.89 4.17 -16.79
C ALA A 344 6.40 5.54 -17.27
N GLY A 345 7.40 5.54 -18.15
CA GLY A 345 8.10 6.73 -18.62
C GLY A 345 9.32 7.13 -17.79
N GLU A 346 9.46 6.60 -16.57
CA GLU A 346 10.64 6.83 -15.73
C GLU A 346 11.73 5.80 -16.03
N GLN A 347 12.97 6.17 -15.70
CA GLN A 347 14.13 5.32 -15.91
C GLN A 347 14.48 4.49 -14.67
N VAL A 348 15.00 3.30 -14.91
CA VAL A 348 15.64 2.46 -13.90
C VAL A 348 17.06 2.13 -14.35
N THR A 349 18.00 2.20 -13.43
CA THR A 349 19.36 1.74 -13.62
C THR A 349 19.52 0.38 -12.97
N LEU A 350 19.93 -0.62 -13.76
CA LEU A 350 20.16 -1.98 -13.32
C LEU A 350 21.66 -2.29 -13.45
N GLU A 351 22.28 -2.80 -12.40
CA GLU A 351 23.62 -3.38 -12.46
C GLU A 351 23.47 -4.88 -12.65
N ILE A 352 24.09 -5.39 -13.68
CA ILE A 352 23.91 -6.73 -14.22
C ILE A 352 25.24 -7.47 -14.15
N GLN A 353 25.19 -8.70 -13.66
CA GLN A 353 26.28 -9.67 -13.79
C GLN A 353 25.92 -10.66 -14.91
N ARG A 354 26.72 -10.67 -15.97
CA ARG A 354 26.65 -11.62 -17.09
C ARG A 354 27.99 -12.37 -17.15
N ASP A 355 27.96 -13.65 -16.86
CA ASP A 355 29.18 -14.47 -16.71
C ASP A 355 30.11 -13.89 -15.62
N ALA A 356 31.32 -13.49 -15.99
CA ALA A 356 32.30 -12.84 -15.11
C ALA A 356 32.30 -11.30 -15.25
N ALA A 357 31.51 -10.73 -16.13
CA ALA A 357 31.47 -9.29 -16.39
C ALA A 357 30.28 -8.62 -15.65
N GLU A 358 30.56 -7.43 -15.15
CA GLU A 358 29.51 -6.54 -14.60
C GLU A 358 29.35 -5.32 -15.50
N PHE A 359 28.11 -4.92 -15.75
CA PHE A 359 27.79 -3.71 -16.51
C PHE A 359 26.51 -3.07 -16.00
N SER A 360 26.34 -1.81 -16.34
CA SER A 360 25.13 -1.05 -16.02
C SER A 360 24.24 -0.91 -17.25
N ALA A 361 22.94 -1.20 -17.09
CA ALA A 361 21.91 -1.01 -18.10
C ALA A 361 20.88 0.01 -17.60
N VAL A 362 20.51 0.97 -18.45
CA VAL A 362 19.46 1.94 -18.17
C VAL A 362 18.25 1.61 -19.05
N ALA A 363 17.10 1.40 -18.44
CA ALA A 363 15.86 1.12 -19.15
C ALA A 363 14.78 2.15 -18.80
N THR A 364 14.08 2.67 -19.79
CA THR A 364 12.88 3.50 -19.57
C THR A 364 11.67 2.57 -19.51
N LEU A 365 10.96 2.57 -18.38
CA LEU A 365 9.83 1.68 -18.17
C LEU A 365 8.68 2.02 -19.12
N ALA A 366 8.14 1.02 -19.79
CA ALA A 366 6.97 1.16 -20.65
C ALA A 366 5.67 0.95 -19.88
N ARG A 367 4.56 1.40 -20.46
CA ARG A 367 3.23 1.09 -19.98
C ARG A 367 2.88 -0.34 -20.42
N SER A 368 2.54 -1.21 -19.45
CA SER A 368 2.25 -2.63 -19.71
C SER A 368 1.17 -2.85 -20.78
N SER A 369 0.16 -1.98 -20.87
CA SER A 369 -0.93 -2.07 -21.87
C SER A 369 -0.51 -1.73 -23.30
N GLU A 370 0.68 -1.18 -23.52
CA GLU A 370 1.16 -0.76 -24.86
C GLU A 370 1.85 -1.90 -25.61
N LEU A 371 2.24 -2.95 -24.91
CA LEU A 371 3.11 -4.01 -25.46
C LEU A 371 2.45 -5.39 -25.60
N GLY A 372 1.12 -5.45 -25.48
CA GLY A 372 0.38 -6.72 -25.61
C GLY A 372 0.47 -7.62 -24.36
N PRO A 373 -0.16 -8.79 -24.40
CA PRO A 373 -0.05 -9.75 -23.32
C PRO A 373 1.40 -10.23 -23.16
N LEU A 374 1.84 -10.45 -21.93
CA LEU A 374 3.11 -11.14 -21.65
C LEU A 374 3.13 -12.44 -22.46
N PRO A 375 4.28 -12.83 -23.06
CA PRO A 375 4.39 -14.13 -23.68
C PRO A 375 3.96 -15.18 -22.64
N GLU A 376 2.91 -15.93 -22.96
CA GLU A 376 2.53 -17.09 -22.17
C GLU A 376 3.77 -17.97 -22.06
N LEU A 377 4.12 -18.36 -20.83
CA LEU A 377 5.08 -19.43 -20.65
C LEU A 377 4.47 -20.63 -21.35
N SER A 378 5.02 -21.01 -22.50
CA SER A 378 4.47 -22.01 -23.39
C SER A 378 4.36 -23.41 -22.77
N GLU A 379 4.90 -23.58 -21.57
CA GLU A 379 4.77 -24.80 -20.77
C GLU A 379 4.56 -24.47 -19.29
N PRO A 380 3.74 -25.25 -18.58
CA PRO A 380 3.64 -25.14 -17.12
C PRO A 380 5.03 -25.36 -16.52
N PHE A 381 5.43 -24.49 -15.60
CA PHE A 381 6.69 -24.61 -14.87
C PHE A 381 6.78 -25.99 -14.20
N ASP A 382 7.66 -26.84 -14.69
CA ASP A 382 8.04 -28.11 -14.04
C ASP A 382 9.29 -27.86 -13.16
N PRO A 383 9.15 -27.88 -11.84
CA PRO A 383 10.26 -27.67 -10.92
C PRO A 383 11.35 -28.74 -11.01
N SER A 384 11.08 -29.87 -11.67
CA SER A 384 12.06 -30.95 -11.88
C SER A 384 12.93 -30.76 -13.12
N THR A 385 12.59 -29.81 -14.01
CA THR A 385 13.38 -29.52 -15.20
C THR A 385 14.66 -28.78 -14.82
N PRO A 386 15.85 -29.32 -15.11
CA PRO A 386 17.11 -28.61 -14.84
C PRO A 386 17.16 -27.28 -15.63
N ALA A 387 17.82 -26.29 -15.06
CA ALA A 387 18.06 -25.02 -15.74
C ALA A 387 18.67 -25.25 -17.13
N PRO A 388 18.27 -24.50 -18.17
CA PRO A 388 18.83 -24.63 -19.49
C PRO A 388 20.36 -24.50 -19.42
N SER A 389 21.07 -25.52 -19.92
CA SER A 389 22.53 -25.49 -20.07
C SER A 389 22.91 -24.33 -20.98
N ARG A 390 24.02 -23.66 -20.66
CA ARG A 390 24.58 -22.61 -21.51
C ARG A 390 24.60 -23.06 -22.98
N PRO A 391 24.29 -22.14 -23.92
CA PRO A 391 24.59 -22.40 -25.31
C PRO A 391 26.09 -22.73 -25.43
N GLU A 392 26.40 -23.89 -25.98
CA GLU A 392 27.76 -24.28 -26.31
C GLU A 392 28.32 -23.23 -27.27
N GLU A 393 29.43 -22.58 -26.92
CA GLU A 393 30.12 -21.65 -27.80
C GLU A 393 30.48 -22.42 -29.09
N ALA A 394 30.02 -21.89 -30.22
CA ALA A 394 30.44 -22.42 -31.51
C ALA A 394 31.98 -22.37 -31.60
N PRO A 395 32.63 -23.44 -32.04
CA PRO A 395 34.09 -23.45 -32.15
C PRO A 395 34.51 -22.34 -33.13
N GLU A 396 35.45 -21.49 -32.68
CA GLU A 396 36.19 -20.60 -33.57
C GLU A 396 36.86 -21.43 -34.66
N GLU A 397 36.48 -21.25 -35.91
CA GLU A 397 37.18 -21.79 -37.03
C GLU A 397 38.54 -21.10 -37.17
N PRO A 398 39.63 -21.88 -37.54
CA PRO A 398 40.99 -21.43 -37.57
C PRO A 398 41.34 -20.41 -38.66
#